data_c4dd4d97bd4f5a2781b5f8c986ba5dba
#
_entry.id   c4dd4d97bd4f5a2781b5f8c986ba5dba
#
_cell.length_a   1.000
_cell.length_b   1.000
_cell.length_c   1.000
_cell.angle_alpha   90.00
_cell.angle_beta   90.00
_cell.angle_gamma   90.00
#
_symmetry.space_group_name_H-M   'P 1'
#
loop_
_entity.id
_entity.type
_entity.pdbx_description
1 polymer ?
#
loop_
_entity_poly.entity_id
_entity_poly.type
_entity_poly.pdbx_seq_one_letter_code
_entity_poly.pdbx_strand_id
1 'polypeptide(L)'
;MSPTTYRWLFIAVIALVAWRLIPLSTEQELAAANRAWRVGHFEQATGIWQPLAEQGQPRAQALMGWSHELGQGSEQDLVQAIRLYRQSAEAGDAFGQYRLAELYLRGVGVPRDLRIAFHWMERAARNGDVPAMLKVGVLHLMGANGRVDMAEAKQWLYQASQKGNKLALTVLQELALAEEGRSAFDFNGQSLLGEG
;
A
#
# COMPACT_ATOMS: atom_id res chain seq x y z
N MET A 1 51.57 -26.35 6.46
CA MET A 1 50.76 -25.42 5.63
C MET A 1 51.70 -24.32 5.18
N SER A 2 51.69 -23.98 3.90
CA SER A 2 52.60 -22.98 3.34
C SER A 2 52.19 -21.53 3.78
N PRO A 3 53.11 -20.57 3.82
CA PRO A 3 52.83 -19.17 4.16
C PRO A 3 51.74 -18.55 3.26
N THR A 4 51.59 -19.07 2.06
CA THR A 4 50.56 -18.64 1.09
C THR A 4 49.16 -19.04 1.49
N THR A 5 48.99 -20.22 2.13
CA THR A 5 47.65 -20.66 2.61
C THR A 5 47.13 -19.79 3.76
N TYR A 6 48.00 -19.33 4.66
CA TYR A 6 47.63 -18.41 5.73
C TYR A 6 47.19 -17.01 5.22
N ARG A 7 47.85 -16.52 4.15
CA ARG A 7 47.48 -15.25 3.53
C ARG A 7 46.06 -15.30 2.95
N TRP A 8 45.70 -16.37 2.24
CA TRP A 8 44.37 -16.52 1.67
C TRP A 8 43.28 -16.73 2.74
N LEU A 9 43.57 -17.48 3.80
CA LEU A 9 42.67 -17.62 4.95
C LEU A 9 42.46 -16.28 5.66
N PHE A 10 43.50 -15.48 5.84
CA PHE A 10 43.40 -14.15 6.46
C PHE A 10 42.58 -13.17 5.60
N ILE A 11 42.80 -13.16 4.28
CA ILE A 11 42.01 -12.37 3.32
C ILE A 11 40.56 -12.82 3.32
N ALA A 12 40.28 -14.11 3.35
CA ALA A 12 38.93 -14.65 3.40
C ALA A 12 38.18 -14.25 4.70
N VAL A 13 38.90 -14.31 5.84
CA VAL A 13 38.33 -13.86 7.13
C VAL A 13 38.05 -12.35 7.14
N ILE A 14 38.99 -11.53 6.63
CA ILE A 14 38.77 -10.07 6.49
C ILE A 14 37.61 -9.80 5.55
N ALA A 15 37.50 -10.48 4.42
CA ALA A 15 36.40 -10.34 3.48
C ALA A 15 35.06 -10.74 4.11
N LEU A 16 35.00 -11.81 4.91
CA LEU A 16 33.82 -12.24 5.66
C LEU A 16 33.44 -11.24 6.74
N VAL A 17 34.41 -10.67 7.45
CA VAL A 17 34.15 -9.63 8.46
C VAL A 17 33.72 -8.32 7.78
N ALA A 18 34.40 -7.92 6.70
CA ALA A 18 34.03 -6.72 5.93
C ALA A 18 32.64 -6.87 5.30
N TRP A 19 32.29 -8.06 4.78
CA TRP A 19 30.95 -8.35 4.28
C TRP A 19 29.87 -8.15 5.37
N ARG A 20 30.16 -8.51 6.61
CA ARG A 20 29.25 -8.37 7.76
C ARG A 20 29.14 -6.91 8.26
N LEU A 21 30.10 -6.05 7.89
CA LEU A 21 30.13 -4.62 8.23
C LEU A 21 29.55 -3.72 7.13
N ILE A 22 29.19 -4.28 5.95
CA ILE A 22 28.46 -3.52 4.93
C ILE A 22 27.07 -3.21 5.49
N PRO A 23 26.71 -1.93 5.68
CA PRO A 23 25.37 -1.59 6.14
C PRO A 23 24.35 -2.10 5.11
N LEU A 24 23.23 -2.59 5.60
CA LEU A 24 22.12 -2.98 4.74
C LEU A 24 21.68 -1.76 3.92
N SER A 25 21.26 -1.98 2.68
CA SER A 25 20.59 -0.91 1.94
C SER A 25 19.25 -0.59 2.61
N THR A 26 18.76 0.62 2.44
CA THR A 26 17.45 1.06 2.95
C THR A 26 16.33 0.08 2.53
N GLU A 27 16.40 -0.46 1.32
CA GLU A 27 15.44 -1.44 0.83
C GLU A 27 15.52 -2.76 1.61
N GLN A 28 16.74 -3.23 1.94
CA GLN A 28 16.94 -4.44 2.74
C GLN A 28 16.47 -4.25 4.19
N GLU A 29 16.69 -3.07 4.76
CA GLU A 29 16.20 -2.71 6.09
C GLU A 29 14.66 -2.69 6.13
N LEU A 30 14.02 -2.02 5.17
CA LEU A 30 12.56 -2.02 5.03
C LEU A 30 12.00 -3.44 4.84
N ALA A 31 12.66 -4.26 4.01
CA ALA A 31 12.24 -5.65 3.81
C ALA A 31 12.37 -6.49 5.08
N ALA A 32 13.42 -6.28 5.87
CA ALA A 32 13.61 -6.96 7.16
C ALA A 32 12.53 -6.54 8.17
N ALA A 33 12.27 -5.25 8.30
CA ALA A 33 11.24 -4.70 9.17
C ALA A 33 9.83 -5.18 8.77
N ASN A 34 9.53 -5.20 7.47
CA ASN A 34 8.25 -5.72 6.96
C ASN A 34 8.07 -7.23 7.24
N ARG A 35 9.16 -8.02 7.27
CA ARG A 35 9.08 -9.42 7.71
C ARG A 35 8.77 -9.52 9.20
N ALA A 36 9.45 -8.73 10.05
CA ALA A 36 9.20 -8.67 11.48
C ALA A 36 7.74 -8.29 11.79
N TRP A 37 7.22 -7.27 11.10
CA TRP A 37 5.82 -6.85 11.22
C TRP A 37 4.84 -7.98 10.91
N ARG A 38 5.04 -8.71 9.80
CA ARG A 38 4.15 -9.81 9.39
C ARG A 38 4.08 -10.97 10.38
N VAL A 39 5.10 -11.18 11.19
CA VAL A 39 5.13 -12.23 12.23
C VAL A 39 4.79 -11.69 13.63
N GLY A 40 4.34 -10.42 13.71
CA GLY A 40 3.89 -9.81 14.96
C GLY A 40 4.99 -9.20 15.84
N HIS A 41 6.22 -9.10 15.34
CA HIS A 41 7.34 -8.45 16.05
C HIS A 41 7.31 -6.93 15.78
N PHE A 42 6.29 -6.25 16.29
CA PHE A 42 5.98 -4.87 15.95
C PHE A 42 7.05 -3.88 16.41
N GLU A 43 7.57 -4.02 17.64
CA GLU A 43 8.62 -3.16 18.20
C GLU A 43 9.93 -3.30 17.41
N GLN A 44 10.23 -4.51 16.91
CA GLN A 44 11.40 -4.72 16.07
C GLN A 44 11.23 -4.03 14.70
N ALA A 45 10.04 -4.08 14.14
CA ALA A 45 9.75 -3.42 12.87
C ALA A 45 9.84 -1.90 13.01
N THR A 46 9.18 -1.33 14.01
CA THR A 46 9.20 0.12 14.25
C THR A 46 10.58 0.63 14.63
N GLY A 47 11.38 -0.14 15.36
CA GLY A 47 12.79 0.19 15.66
C GLY A 47 13.66 0.36 14.42
N ILE A 48 13.30 -0.31 13.30
CA ILE A 48 13.97 -0.11 12.01
C ILE A 48 13.32 1.02 11.20
N TRP A 49 11.98 1.12 11.19
CA TRP A 49 11.28 2.16 10.42
C TRP A 49 11.49 3.57 10.98
N GLN A 50 11.56 3.72 12.31
CA GLN A 50 11.67 5.02 12.97
C GLN A 50 12.86 5.85 12.46
N PRO A 51 14.13 5.37 12.51
CA PRO A 51 15.27 6.15 12.05
C PRO A 51 15.18 6.47 10.54
N LEU A 52 14.63 5.56 9.72
CA LEU A 52 14.43 5.80 8.30
C LEU A 52 13.36 6.87 8.04
N ALA A 53 12.28 6.87 8.82
CA ALA A 53 11.21 7.87 8.73
C ALA A 53 11.73 9.26 9.15
N GLU A 54 12.56 9.33 10.19
CA GLU A 54 13.22 10.57 10.64
C GLU A 54 14.18 11.14 9.58
N GLN A 55 14.82 10.28 8.79
CA GLN A 55 15.62 10.66 7.63
C GLN A 55 14.77 11.08 6.43
N GLY A 56 13.45 11.05 6.55
CA GLY A 56 12.54 11.47 5.49
C GLY A 56 12.26 10.39 4.44
N GLN A 57 12.61 9.12 4.69
CA GLN A 57 12.32 8.01 3.77
C GLN A 57 10.80 7.83 3.66
N PRO A 58 10.19 8.04 2.46
CA PRO A 58 8.74 8.14 2.36
C PRO A 58 8.00 6.86 2.76
N ARG A 59 8.54 5.70 2.37
CA ARG A 59 7.94 4.41 2.71
C ARG A 59 7.98 4.14 4.21
N ALA A 60 9.09 4.49 4.88
CA ALA A 60 9.23 4.34 6.32
C ALA A 60 8.26 5.27 7.06
N GLN A 61 8.07 6.51 6.59
CA GLN A 61 7.07 7.43 7.13
C GLN A 61 5.67 6.83 7.07
N ALA A 62 5.26 6.27 5.91
CA ALA A 62 3.95 5.62 5.78
C ALA A 62 3.80 4.42 6.73
N LEU A 63 4.84 3.61 6.89
CA LEU A 63 4.82 2.44 7.77
C LEU A 63 4.77 2.83 9.25
N MET A 64 5.48 3.89 9.66
CA MET A 64 5.35 4.47 11.00
C MET A 64 3.96 5.07 11.21
N GLY A 65 3.40 5.76 10.21
CA GLY A 65 2.01 6.21 10.24
C GLY A 65 1.03 5.05 10.49
N TRP A 66 1.26 3.92 9.84
CA TRP A 66 0.45 2.72 10.03
C TRP A 66 0.60 2.11 11.43
N SER A 67 1.82 2.09 11.98
CA SER A 67 2.06 1.69 13.37
C SER A 67 1.29 2.57 14.36
N HIS A 68 1.35 3.90 14.22
CA HIS A 68 0.61 4.83 15.08
C HIS A 68 -0.91 4.72 14.90
N GLU A 69 -1.41 4.46 13.70
CA GLU A 69 -2.85 4.25 13.46
C GLU A 69 -3.38 3.02 14.22
N LEU A 70 -2.60 1.94 14.23
CA LEU A 70 -3.00 0.67 14.87
C LEU A 70 -2.62 0.57 16.34
N GLY A 71 -1.67 1.38 16.83
CA GLY A 71 -1.09 1.24 18.17
C GLY A 71 -0.25 -0.04 18.31
N GLN A 72 0.40 -0.49 17.21
CA GLN A 72 1.24 -1.68 17.20
C GLN A 72 2.70 -1.28 17.02
N GLY A 73 3.54 -1.67 17.98
CA GLY A 73 4.96 -1.28 18.04
C GLY A 73 5.21 0.20 18.36
N SER A 74 4.17 1.00 18.47
CA SER A 74 4.18 2.38 18.95
C SER A 74 2.87 2.71 19.64
N GLU A 75 2.83 3.79 20.42
CA GLU A 75 1.61 4.32 20.97
C GLU A 75 0.64 4.73 19.87
N GLN A 76 -0.66 4.45 20.06
CA GLN A 76 -1.68 4.84 19.11
C GLN A 76 -1.84 6.37 19.08
N ASP A 77 -1.55 6.96 17.94
CA ASP A 77 -1.67 8.41 17.71
C ASP A 77 -2.13 8.66 16.26
N LEU A 78 -3.44 8.89 16.10
CA LEU A 78 -4.02 9.14 14.78
C LEU A 78 -3.55 10.47 14.17
N VAL A 79 -3.25 11.48 15.00
CA VAL A 79 -2.77 12.78 14.51
C VAL A 79 -1.38 12.62 13.90
N GLN A 80 -0.51 11.91 14.60
CA GLN A 80 0.82 11.57 14.11
C GLN A 80 0.75 10.69 12.84
N ALA A 81 -0.15 9.69 12.82
CA ALA A 81 -0.37 8.85 11.66
C ALA A 81 -0.73 9.67 10.41
N ILE A 82 -1.71 10.58 10.54
CA ILE A 82 -2.14 11.47 9.44
C ILE A 82 -0.97 12.33 8.94
N ARG A 83 -0.19 12.89 9.85
CA ARG A 83 0.98 13.72 9.52
C ARG A 83 1.99 12.92 8.69
N LEU A 84 2.32 11.71 9.15
CA LEU A 84 3.29 10.83 8.47
C LEU A 84 2.77 10.35 7.12
N TYR A 85 1.48 9.99 7.01
CA TYR A 85 0.88 9.63 5.74
C TYR A 85 0.89 10.79 4.74
N ARG A 86 0.64 12.03 5.20
CA ARG A 86 0.70 13.21 4.34
C ARG A 86 2.10 13.45 3.82
N GLN A 87 3.11 13.42 4.68
CA GLN A 87 4.52 13.56 4.28
C GLN A 87 4.92 12.51 3.25
N SER A 88 4.60 11.25 3.51
CA SER A 88 4.86 10.13 2.61
C SER A 88 4.14 10.27 1.26
N ALA A 89 2.85 10.64 1.29
CA ALA A 89 2.02 10.81 0.09
C ALA A 89 2.51 11.95 -0.80
N GLU A 90 2.89 13.09 -0.21
CA GLU A 90 3.46 14.25 -0.91
C GLU A 90 4.81 13.90 -1.55
N ALA A 91 5.62 13.06 -0.88
CA ALA A 91 6.87 12.53 -1.41
C ALA A 91 6.69 11.42 -2.45
N GLY A 92 5.45 11.03 -2.77
CA GLY A 92 5.13 10.12 -3.87
C GLY A 92 5.02 8.64 -3.50
N ASP A 93 5.13 8.25 -2.23
CA ASP A 93 4.95 6.86 -1.84
C ASP A 93 3.51 6.38 -2.04
N ALA A 94 3.35 5.30 -2.79
CA ALA A 94 2.04 4.78 -3.16
C ALA A 94 1.23 4.30 -1.93
N PHE A 95 1.89 3.71 -0.94
CA PHE A 95 1.21 3.25 0.28
C PHE A 95 0.76 4.42 1.15
N GLY A 96 1.59 5.47 1.31
CA GLY A 96 1.21 6.70 2.00
C GLY A 96 0.03 7.39 1.34
N GLN A 97 0.04 7.47 0.00
CA GLN A 97 -1.07 8.01 -0.80
C GLN A 97 -2.36 7.19 -0.60
N TYR A 98 -2.27 5.87 -0.66
CA TYR A 98 -3.38 4.96 -0.41
C TYR A 98 -3.97 5.16 1.00
N ARG A 99 -3.11 5.17 2.05
CA ARG A 99 -3.56 5.34 3.44
C ARG A 99 -4.20 6.69 3.67
N LEU A 100 -3.63 7.76 3.15
CA LEU A 100 -4.20 9.10 3.24
C LEU A 100 -5.58 9.18 2.55
N ALA A 101 -5.72 8.57 1.37
CA ALA A 101 -6.99 8.46 0.67
C ALA A 101 -8.06 7.72 1.49
N GLU A 102 -7.69 6.61 2.15
CA GLU A 102 -8.58 5.85 3.02
C GLU A 102 -9.12 6.70 4.18
N LEU A 103 -8.27 7.53 4.79
CA LEU A 103 -8.69 8.41 5.88
C LEU A 103 -9.74 9.43 5.39
N TYR A 104 -9.54 10.06 4.23
CA TYR A 104 -10.52 10.98 3.64
C TYR A 104 -11.79 10.27 3.18
N LEU A 105 -11.69 9.03 2.66
CA LEU A 105 -12.84 8.24 2.23
C LEU A 105 -13.75 7.91 3.41
N ARG A 106 -13.16 7.59 4.57
CA ARG A 106 -13.87 7.18 5.78
C ARG A 106 -14.18 8.33 6.74
N GLY A 107 -13.50 9.46 6.62
CA GLY A 107 -13.62 10.57 7.57
C GLY A 107 -12.97 10.26 8.92
N VAL A 108 -11.85 9.53 8.93
CA VAL A 108 -11.15 9.14 10.17
C VAL A 108 -10.03 10.13 10.45
N GLY A 109 -10.18 10.92 11.50
CA GLY A 109 -9.22 11.95 11.90
C GLY A 109 -9.14 13.16 10.97
N VAL A 110 -9.82 13.11 9.83
CA VAL A 110 -9.99 14.20 8.86
C VAL A 110 -11.46 14.26 8.42
N PRO A 111 -11.99 15.43 8.01
CA PRO A 111 -13.32 15.50 7.43
C PRO A 111 -13.42 14.59 6.19
N ARG A 112 -14.53 13.85 6.07
CA ARG A 112 -14.77 13.00 4.89
C ARG A 112 -14.85 13.86 3.63
N ASP A 113 -14.00 13.56 2.65
CA ASP A 113 -13.99 14.23 1.34
C ASP A 113 -13.68 13.23 0.23
N LEU A 114 -14.71 12.91 -0.58
CA LEU A 114 -14.56 11.93 -1.66
C LEU A 114 -13.68 12.43 -2.79
N ARG A 115 -13.59 13.74 -3.03
CA ARG A 115 -12.75 14.30 -4.10
C ARG A 115 -11.28 14.23 -3.71
N ILE A 116 -10.96 14.58 -2.46
CA ILE A 116 -9.59 14.45 -1.94
C ILE A 116 -9.19 12.97 -1.88
N ALA A 117 -10.10 12.10 -1.41
CA ALA A 117 -9.88 10.65 -1.38
C ALA A 117 -9.61 10.10 -2.78
N PHE A 118 -10.44 10.46 -3.77
CA PHE A 118 -10.27 10.04 -5.16
C PHE A 118 -8.92 10.50 -5.72
N HIS A 119 -8.56 11.76 -5.52
CA HIS A 119 -7.28 12.32 -5.98
C HIS A 119 -6.07 11.52 -5.46
N TRP A 120 -6.01 11.26 -4.15
CA TRP A 120 -4.91 10.52 -3.56
C TRP A 120 -4.94 9.04 -3.95
N MET A 121 -6.14 8.44 -4.04
CA MET A 121 -6.31 7.05 -4.46
C MET A 121 -5.84 6.85 -5.90
N GLU A 122 -6.17 7.78 -6.81
CA GLU A 122 -5.71 7.73 -8.19
C GLU A 122 -4.19 7.88 -8.30
N ARG A 123 -3.58 8.76 -7.52
CA ARG A 123 -2.11 8.87 -7.46
C ARG A 123 -1.46 7.58 -6.96
N ALA A 124 -2.00 6.96 -5.91
CA ALA A 124 -1.52 5.67 -5.43
C ALA A 124 -1.62 4.58 -6.51
N ALA A 125 -2.74 4.51 -7.22
CA ALA A 125 -2.95 3.56 -8.31
C ALA A 125 -1.95 3.76 -9.45
N ARG A 126 -1.72 5.00 -9.88
CA ARG A 126 -0.71 5.35 -10.90
C ARG A 126 0.71 5.00 -10.45
N ASN A 127 1.00 5.09 -9.15
CA ASN A 127 2.26 4.68 -8.55
C ASN A 127 2.35 3.18 -8.24
N GLY A 128 1.38 2.40 -8.74
CA GLY A 128 1.46 0.94 -8.76
C GLY A 128 0.83 0.24 -7.57
N ASP A 129 0.14 0.94 -6.65
CA ASP A 129 -0.58 0.31 -5.54
C ASP A 129 -1.80 -0.46 -6.08
N VAL A 130 -1.76 -1.78 -5.97
CA VAL A 130 -2.80 -2.66 -6.53
C VAL A 130 -4.14 -2.54 -5.80
N PRO A 131 -4.19 -2.45 -4.47
CA PRO A 131 -5.43 -2.11 -3.74
C PRO A 131 -6.04 -0.78 -4.21
N ALA A 132 -5.22 0.25 -4.44
CA ALA A 132 -5.70 1.53 -4.94
C ALA A 132 -6.30 1.43 -6.36
N MET A 133 -5.69 0.65 -7.26
CA MET A 133 -6.24 0.40 -8.60
C MET A 133 -7.66 -0.15 -8.55
N LEU A 134 -7.90 -1.18 -7.70
CA LEU A 134 -9.24 -1.72 -7.48
C LEU A 134 -10.20 -0.63 -7.00
N LYS A 135 -9.78 0.15 -5.98
CA LYS A 135 -10.65 1.17 -5.38
C LYS A 135 -10.95 2.32 -6.34
N VAL A 136 -9.99 2.76 -7.14
CA VAL A 136 -10.23 3.77 -8.20
C VAL A 136 -11.26 3.25 -9.19
N GLY A 137 -11.16 2.00 -9.62
CA GLY A 137 -12.16 1.37 -10.49
C GLY A 137 -13.56 1.44 -9.87
N VAL A 138 -13.70 1.05 -8.60
CA VAL A 138 -14.98 1.13 -7.88
C VAL A 138 -15.46 2.56 -7.71
N LEU A 139 -14.58 3.51 -7.40
CA LEU A 139 -14.95 4.93 -7.27
C LEU A 139 -15.45 5.53 -8.60
N HIS A 140 -14.91 5.10 -9.75
CA HIS A 140 -15.47 5.46 -11.06
C HIS A 140 -16.88 4.91 -11.28
N LEU A 141 -17.14 3.65 -10.86
CA LEU A 141 -18.48 3.06 -10.91
C LEU A 141 -19.49 3.80 -10.04
N MET A 142 -19.04 4.33 -8.88
CA MET A 142 -19.85 5.10 -7.96
C MET A 142 -20.03 6.59 -8.37
N GLY A 143 -19.31 7.04 -9.40
CA GLY A 143 -19.33 8.44 -9.79
C GLY A 143 -18.69 9.38 -8.77
N ALA A 144 -17.72 8.93 -7.98
CA ALA A 144 -17.12 9.70 -6.90
C ALA A 144 -16.40 10.99 -7.36
N ASN A 145 -16.02 11.07 -8.64
CA ASN A 145 -15.45 12.26 -9.29
C ASN A 145 -16.50 13.16 -9.95
N GLY A 146 -17.80 12.92 -9.69
CA GLY A 146 -18.92 13.69 -10.20
C GLY A 146 -19.71 13.02 -11.33
N ARG A 147 -19.21 11.94 -11.92
CA ARG A 147 -19.91 11.12 -12.92
C ARG A 147 -19.47 9.66 -12.87
N VAL A 148 -20.39 8.77 -13.21
CA VAL A 148 -20.06 7.36 -13.45
C VAL A 148 -19.24 7.26 -14.74
N ASP A 149 -18.10 6.58 -14.67
CA ASP A 149 -17.25 6.32 -15.84
C ASP A 149 -16.91 4.84 -15.94
N MET A 150 -17.74 4.13 -16.68
CA MET A 150 -17.62 2.68 -16.86
C MET A 150 -16.33 2.28 -17.58
N ALA A 151 -15.89 3.11 -18.54
CA ALA A 151 -14.69 2.82 -19.33
C ALA A 151 -13.42 2.91 -18.45
N GLU A 152 -13.26 4.00 -17.71
CA GLU A 152 -12.17 4.16 -16.77
C GLU A 152 -12.22 3.10 -15.65
N ALA A 153 -13.41 2.80 -15.12
CA ALA A 153 -13.58 1.76 -14.11
C ALA A 153 -13.03 0.41 -14.61
N LYS A 154 -13.45 -0.04 -15.80
CA LYS A 154 -12.97 -1.29 -16.40
C LYS A 154 -11.47 -1.28 -16.64
N GLN A 155 -10.90 -0.18 -17.06
CA GLN A 155 -9.47 -0.06 -17.31
C GLN A 155 -8.67 -0.24 -16.01
N TRP A 156 -9.05 0.43 -14.93
CA TRP A 156 -8.39 0.28 -13.62
C TRP A 156 -8.57 -1.11 -13.03
N LEU A 157 -9.78 -1.67 -13.08
CA LEU A 157 -10.05 -3.03 -12.63
C LEU A 157 -9.25 -4.06 -13.42
N TYR A 158 -9.12 -3.88 -14.74
CA TYR A 158 -8.30 -4.74 -15.58
C TYR A 158 -6.83 -4.68 -15.17
N GLN A 159 -6.26 -3.49 -14.97
CA GLN A 159 -4.88 -3.34 -14.49
C GLN A 159 -4.66 -4.02 -13.13
N ALA A 160 -5.61 -3.86 -12.20
CA ALA A 160 -5.55 -4.53 -10.90
C ALA A 160 -5.59 -6.06 -11.04
N SER A 161 -6.46 -6.59 -11.92
CA SER A 161 -6.56 -8.04 -12.16
C SER A 161 -5.30 -8.62 -12.78
N GLN A 162 -4.66 -7.93 -13.72
CA GLN A 162 -3.38 -8.32 -14.31
C GLN A 162 -2.25 -8.38 -13.29
N LYS A 163 -2.34 -7.59 -12.21
CA LYS A 163 -1.43 -7.64 -11.07
C LYS A 163 -1.85 -8.64 -9.98
N GLY A 164 -2.81 -9.53 -10.29
CA GLY A 164 -3.23 -10.62 -9.42
C GLY A 164 -4.32 -10.27 -8.41
N ASN A 165 -4.98 -9.12 -8.52
CA ASN A 165 -6.11 -8.78 -7.66
C ASN A 165 -7.36 -9.59 -8.09
N LYS A 166 -7.68 -10.63 -7.31
CA LYS A 166 -8.81 -11.53 -7.62
C LYS A 166 -10.16 -10.82 -7.53
N LEU A 167 -10.32 -9.87 -6.60
CA LEU A 167 -11.58 -9.13 -6.47
C LEU A 167 -11.82 -8.24 -7.68
N ALA A 168 -10.79 -7.59 -8.23
CA ALA A 168 -10.92 -6.83 -9.46
C ALA A 168 -11.35 -7.70 -10.65
N LEU A 169 -10.83 -8.93 -10.74
CA LEU A 169 -11.27 -9.89 -11.75
C LEU A 169 -12.75 -10.24 -11.59
N THR A 170 -13.20 -10.51 -10.35
CA THR A 170 -14.61 -10.80 -10.06
C THR A 170 -15.50 -9.63 -10.46
N VAL A 171 -15.14 -8.40 -10.08
CA VAL A 171 -15.91 -7.19 -10.45
C VAL A 171 -16.02 -7.04 -11.97
N LEU A 172 -14.92 -7.28 -12.71
CA LEU A 172 -14.95 -7.25 -14.18
C LEU A 172 -15.89 -8.30 -14.79
N GLN A 173 -15.92 -9.51 -14.22
CA GLN A 173 -16.81 -10.58 -14.67
C GLN A 173 -18.28 -10.20 -14.44
N GLU A 174 -18.60 -9.64 -13.27
CA GLU A 174 -19.97 -9.17 -12.97
C GLU A 174 -20.38 -8.03 -13.89
N LEU A 175 -19.47 -7.09 -14.19
CA LEU A 175 -19.74 -6.02 -15.16
C LEU A 175 -20.05 -6.57 -16.56
N ALA A 176 -19.29 -7.58 -17.02
CA ALA A 176 -19.53 -8.21 -18.30
C ALA A 176 -20.89 -8.93 -18.35
N LEU A 177 -21.24 -9.67 -17.27
CA LEU A 177 -22.54 -10.34 -17.15
C LEU A 177 -23.70 -9.33 -17.13
N ALA A 178 -23.52 -8.18 -16.48
CA ALA A 178 -24.52 -7.10 -16.46
C ALA A 178 -24.76 -6.52 -17.86
N GLU A 179 -23.71 -6.34 -18.65
CA GLU A 179 -23.82 -5.85 -20.04
C GLU A 179 -24.55 -6.86 -20.96
N GLU A 180 -24.42 -8.15 -20.67
CA GLU A 180 -25.15 -9.21 -21.36
C GLU A 180 -26.57 -9.41 -20.86
N GLY A 181 -27.02 -8.63 -19.84
CA GLY A 181 -28.33 -8.81 -19.19
C GLY A 181 -28.44 -10.07 -18.34
N ARG A 182 -27.33 -10.66 -17.93
CA ARG A 182 -27.21 -11.95 -17.20
C ARG A 182 -26.74 -11.79 -15.76
N SER A 183 -26.41 -10.56 -15.32
CA SER A 183 -25.95 -10.31 -13.95
C SER A 183 -27.10 -10.45 -12.96
N ALA A 184 -26.82 -11.05 -11.81
CA ALA A 184 -27.75 -11.07 -10.67
C ALA A 184 -27.78 -9.74 -9.89
N PHE A 185 -26.85 -8.80 -10.19
CA PHE A 185 -26.74 -7.52 -9.52
C PHE A 185 -27.04 -6.36 -10.46
N ASP A 186 -27.91 -5.48 -10.03
CA ASP A 186 -28.02 -4.12 -10.57
C ASP A 186 -26.96 -3.26 -9.89
N PHE A 187 -26.12 -2.57 -10.67
CA PHE A 187 -25.11 -1.64 -10.14
C PHE A 187 -25.71 -0.39 -9.47
N ASN A 188 -27.01 -0.19 -9.55
CA ASN A 188 -27.76 0.79 -8.75
C ASN A 188 -28.10 0.28 -7.34
N GLY A 189 -27.61 -0.91 -6.94
CA GLY A 189 -27.73 -1.46 -5.59
C GLY A 189 -29.06 -2.17 -5.30
N GLN A 190 -29.83 -2.50 -6.33
CA GLN A 190 -31.03 -3.34 -6.23
C GLN A 190 -30.75 -4.73 -6.82
N SER A 191 -31.17 -5.80 -6.11
CA SER A 191 -31.16 -7.15 -6.64
C SER A 191 -32.15 -7.25 -7.79
N LEU A 192 -31.70 -7.70 -8.98
CA LEU A 192 -32.57 -7.94 -10.13
C LEU A 192 -33.44 -9.20 -9.96
N LEU A 193 -33.16 -10.01 -8.95
CA LEU A 193 -34.04 -11.12 -8.56
C LEU A 193 -35.09 -10.56 -7.60
N GLY A 194 -36.18 -10.07 -8.19
CA GLY A 194 -37.36 -9.67 -7.44
C GLY A 194 -37.80 -10.81 -6.51
N GLU A 195 -38.11 -10.45 -5.28
CA GLU A 195 -38.80 -11.31 -4.36
C GLU A 195 -40.05 -11.86 -5.06
N GLY A 196 -40.01 -13.19 -5.33
CA GLY A 196 -41.14 -13.96 -5.74
C GLY A 196 -41.69 -14.71 -4.54
#